data_59d8da9b559a80ff5a038ed12c2c0472
#
_entry.id   59d8da9b559a80ff5a038ed12c2c0472
#
_cell.length_a   1.000
_cell.length_b   1.000
_cell.length_c   1.000
_cell.angle_alpha   90.00
_cell.angle_beta   90.00
_cell.angle_gamma   90.00
#
_symmetry.space_group_name_H-M   'P 1'
#
loop_
_entity.id
_entity.type
_entity.pdbx_description
1 polymer ?
#
loop_
_entity_poly.entity_id
_entity_poly.type
_entity_poly.pdbx_seq_one_letter_code
_entity_poly.pdbx_strand_id
1 'polypeptide(L)'
;MDTTMIQLADGINTVWMLLAAMLVFFMQPGFALVEAGFTRSKNTANILMKNFVDFMFGSLLFWFIGFGLMFGAGDFVGLPSLFDCSFYDSGNLPTEGFLVFQTVFCATAATIVSGAMAERTKFSMYLVYTIFISVLIYPVSGHWTWGGGWLMNGEEGSFMTETFGATFHDFAGSTIVHSVGGWIALVGAAILGPRIGKYGKDGHSRAIPGHNLTIAALGVFILWFGWFGFNPGSQLAAATTDDQIAISHVFLTTNLAACAGGFFALAVSWLKYGKPSLSLTLNGILAGLVGITAGCDCVSASGAALIGAICGVLMIFAVDFIDKVLKIDDPVGASSVHGVCGFTGTILTGLFSTGEGLFYGHGWGFFGAQLFGAVVIGAWAAGMGFIIFKTLDKIHGLRVPQRIEEEGLDIYEHGEGTYNN
;
A
#
# COMPACT_ATOMS: atom_id res chain seq x y z
N MET A 1 -5.11 6.61 38.70
CA MET A 1 -3.79 7.08 38.22
C MET A 1 -3.72 8.56 38.52
N ASP A 2 -2.58 9.08 38.98
CA ASP A 2 -2.42 10.53 39.22
C ASP A 2 -2.57 11.28 37.86
N THR A 3 -3.20 12.44 37.86
CA THR A 3 -3.42 13.28 36.66
C THR A 3 -2.10 13.55 35.92
N THR A 4 -1.00 13.73 36.64
CA THR A 4 0.34 13.93 36.08
C THR A 4 0.83 12.69 35.31
N MET A 5 0.55 11.48 35.79
CA MET A 5 0.92 10.23 35.11
C MET A 5 0.11 10.01 33.85
N ILE A 6 -1.17 10.38 33.82
CA ILE A 6 -2.02 10.31 32.64
C ILE A 6 -1.48 11.27 31.56
N GLN A 7 -1.21 12.52 31.91
CA GLN A 7 -0.66 13.51 30.98
C GLN A 7 0.70 13.09 30.40
N LEU A 8 1.55 12.43 31.21
CA LEU A 8 2.83 11.93 30.73
C LEU A 8 2.64 10.78 29.73
N ALA A 9 1.71 9.86 30.02
CA ALA A 9 1.38 8.75 29.11
C ALA A 9 0.84 9.26 27.78
N ASP A 10 -0.10 10.21 27.80
CA ASP A 10 -0.66 10.84 26.60
C ASP A 10 0.43 11.56 25.79
N GLY A 11 1.36 12.23 26.46
CA GLY A 11 2.52 12.87 25.83
C GLY A 11 3.44 11.86 25.13
N ILE A 12 3.74 10.71 25.76
CA ILE A 12 4.55 9.64 25.15
C ILE A 12 3.85 9.04 23.94
N ASN A 13 2.55 8.75 24.03
CA ASN A 13 1.76 8.20 22.94
C ASN A 13 1.70 9.18 21.76
N THR A 14 1.50 10.47 22.04
CA THR A 14 1.50 11.53 21.01
C THR A 14 2.85 11.61 20.31
N VAL A 15 3.96 11.61 21.03
CA VAL A 15 5.31 11.64 20.43
C VAL A 15 5.54 10.40 19.58
N TRP A 16 5.14 9.21 20.05
CA TRP A 16 5.27 7.97 19.28
C TRP A 16 4.49 8.06 17.95
N MET A 17 3.21 8.46 18.00
CA MET A 17 2.38 8.63 16.80
C MET A 17 2.98 9.63 15.80
N LEU A 18 3.47 10.77 16.27
CA LEU A 18 4.08 11.79 15.40
C LEU A 18 5.41 11.32 14.79
N LEU A 19 6.25 10.62 15.57
CA LEU A 19 7.45 9.97 15.02
C LEU A 19 7.11 8.93 13.96
N ALA A 20 6.09 8.12 14.21
CA ALA A 20 5.59 7.14 13.23
C ALA A 20 5.09 7.83 11.96
N ALA A 21 4.31 8.91 12.08
CA ALA A 21 3.87 9.71 10.93
C ALA A 21 5.05 10.25 10.11
N MET A 22 6.11 10.75 10.76
CA MET A 22 7.33 11.20 10.08
C MET A 22 8.06 10.06 9.35
N LEU A 23 8.14 8.87 9.95
CA LEU A 23 8.75 7.70 9.32
C LEU A 23 7.96 7.27 8.07
N VAL A 24 6.62 7.25 8.16
CA VAL A 24 5.76 6.92 7.01
C VAL A 24 5.81 8.03 5.94
N PHE A 25 5.82 9.30 6.32
CA PHE A 25 6.09 10.40 5.39
C PHE A 25 7.39 10.18 4.62
N PHE A 26 8.44 9.73 5.31
CA PHE A 26 9.73 9.46 4.69
C PHE A 26 9.71 8.26 3.72
N MET A 27 8.62 7.48 3.67
CA MET A 27 8.42 6.50 2.60
C MET A 27 8.15 7.13 1.22
N GLN A 28 7.69 8.39 1.15
CA GLN A 28 7.47 9.07 -0.15
C GLN A 28 8.75 9.18 -0.99
N PRO A 29 9.89 9.68 -0.46
CA PRO A 29 11.15 9.59 -1.19
C PRO A 29 11.58 8.15 -1.48
N GLY A 30 11.24 7.19 -0.62
CA GLY A 30 11.48 5.77 -0.88
C GLY A 30 10.77 5.27 -2.13
N PHE A 31 9.47 5.52 -2.26
CA PHE A 31 8.69 5.22 -3.47
C PHE A 31 9.23 5.94 -4.70
N ALA A 32 9.50 7.24 -4.58
CA ALA A 32 10.05 8.04 -5.67
C ALA A 32 11.36 7.44 -6.22
N LEU A 33 12.27 6.99 -5.34
CA LEU A 33 13.54 6.38 -5.73
C LEU A 33 13.38 4.98 -6.32
N VAL A 34 12.47 4.16 -5.79
CA VAL A 34 12.15 2.84 -6.36
C VAL A 34 11.57 3.00 -7.76
N GLU A 35 10.56 3.85 -7.92
CA GLU A 35 9.92 4.09 -9.21
C GLU A 35 10.90 4.68 -10.24
N ALA A 36 11.66 5.72 -9.86
CA ALA A 36 12.66 6.33 -10.71
C ALA A 36 13.72 5.31 -11.15
N GLY A 37 14.22 4.51 -10.22
CA GLY A 37 15.25 3.52 -10.49
C GLY A 37 14.79 2.39 -11.41
N PHE A 38 13.54 1.96 -11.32
CA PHE A 38 12.97 0.90 -12.15
C PHE A 38 12.40 1.38 -13.49
N THR A 39 12.35 2.68 -13.74
CA THR A 39 11.90 3.26 -15.00
C THR A 39 13.05 3.86 -15.81
N ARG A 40 12.77 4.31 -17.05
CA ARG A 40 13.78 4.92 -17.92
C ARG A 40 14.05 6.37 -17.52
N SER A 41 15.30 6.80 -17.60
CA SER A 41 15.80 8.11 -17.16
C SER A 41 15.05 9.32 -17.72
N LYS A 42 14.53 9.20 -18.94
CA LYS A 42 13.76 10.25 -19.64
C LYS A 42 12.38 10.57 -19.04
N ASN A 43 12.00 9.86 -17.97
CA ASN A 43 10.74 10.02 -17.27
C ASN A 43 10.94 10.31 -15.77
N THR A 44 12.16 10.60 -15.33
CA THR A 44 12.49 10.72 -13.91
C THR A 44 11.86 11.95 -13.27
N ALA A 45 11.87 13.12 -13.95
CA ALA A 45 11.19 14.32 -13.42
C ALA A 45 9.69 14.08 -13.28
N ASN A 46 9.07 13.42 -14.26
CA ASN A 46 7.65 13.05 -14.21
C ASN A 46 7.36 12.13 -13.01
N ILE A 47 8.21 11.13 -12.75
CA ILE A 47 8.08 10.22 -11.59
C ILE A 47 8.17 11.01 -10.27
N LEU A 48 9.20 11.83 -10.12
CA LEU A 48 9.38 12.62 -8.91
C LEU A 48 8.21 13.57 -8.67
N MET A 49 7.76 14.27 -9.72
CA MET A 49 6.60 15.18 -9.64
C MET A 49 5.33 14.44 -9.20
N LYS A 50 5.06 13.24 -9.72
CA LYS A 50 3.93 12.42 -9.31
C LYS A 50 3.98 12.08 -7.81
N ASN A 51 5.13 11.67 -7.30
CA ASN A 51 5.29 11.34 -5.88
C ASN A 51 5.10 12.57 -4.97
N PHE A 52 5.56 13.77 -5.36
CA PHE A 52 5.25 15.00 -4.64
C PHE A 52 3.75 15.32 -4.66
N VAL A 53 3.12 15.14 -5.81
CA VAL A 53 1.68 15.41 -5.97
C VAL A 53 0.84 14.45 -5.11
N ASP A 54 1.19 13.17 -5.03
CA ASP A 54 0.48 12.21 -4.19
C ASP A 54 0.42 12.67 -2.74
N PHE A 55 1.52 13.17 -2.24
CA PHE A 55 1.55 13.69 -0.88
C PHE A 55 0.82 15.03 -0.74
N MET A 56 1.07 15.99 -1.64
CA MET A 56 0.44 17.31 -1.57
C MET A 56 -1.08 17.22 -1.75
N PHE A 57 -1.53 16.54 -2.80
CA PHE A 57 -2.95 16.38 -3.07
C PHE A 57 -3.61 15.45 -2.05
N GLY A 58 -2.98 14.32 -1.74
CA GLY A 58 -3.46 13.40 -0.73
C GLY A 58 -3.70 14.11 0.60
N SER A 59 -2.74 14.92 1.06
CA SER A 59 -2.87 15.68 2.31
C SER A 59 -4.03 16.68 2.27
N LEU A 60 -4.08 17.51 1.22
CA LEU A 60 -5.11 18.55 1.11
C LEU A 60 -6.51 17.95 0.96
N LEU A 61 -6.65 16.93 0.13
CA LEU A 61 -7.94 16.31 -0.17
C LEU A 61 -8.44 15.40 0.97
N PHE A 62 -7.53 14.71 1.63
CA PHE A 62 -7.87 13.89 2.79
C PHE A 62 -8.32 14.76 3.96
N TRP A 63 -7.61 15.88 4.23
CA TRP A 63 -8.08 16.88 5.19
C TRP A 63 -9.40 17.54 4.77
N PHE A 64 -9.55 17.89 3.47
CA PHE A 64 -10.75 18.56 2.99
C PHE A 64 -12.02 17.73 3.19
N ILE A 65 -11.99 16.44 2.84
CA ILE A 65 -13.18 15.58 2.87
C ILE A 65 -12.88 14.12 3.23
N GLY A 66 -11.70 13.59 2.85
CA GLY A 66 -11.39 12.18 3.00
C GLY A 66 -11.43 11.69 4.44
N PHE A 67 -10.92 12.49 5.37
CA PHE A 67 -10.94 12.16 6.80
C PHE A 67 -12.37 12.05 7.34
N GLY A 68 -13.24 12.97 6.94
CA GLY A 68 -14.67 12.91 7.30
C GLY A 68 -15.38 11.67 6.77
N LEU A 69 -15.12 11.31 5.49
CA LEU A 69 -15.66 10.09 4.88
C LEU A 69 -15.13 8.82 5.52
N MET A 70 -13.88 8.83 6.02
CA MET A 70 -13.26 7.65 6.64
C MET A 70 -13.63 7.49 8.12
N PHE A 71 -13.63 8.57 8.89
CA PHE A 71 -13.76 8.53 10.35
C PHE A 71 -15.05 9.19 10.87
N GLY A 72 -15.89 9.76 10.00
CA GLY A 72 -17.19 10.29 10.36
C GLY A 72 -18.18 9.19 10.72
N ALA A 73 -19.24 9.55 11.43
CA ALA A 73 -20.32 8.63 11.79
C ALA A 73 -21.06 8.14 10.53
N GLY A 74 -21.40 6.86 10.49
CA GLY A 74 -22.13 6.21 9.39
C GLY A 74 -21.87 4.71 9.36
N ASP A 75 -22.72 3.96 8.67
CA ASP A 75 -22.59 2.49 8.61
C ASP A 75 -21.69 2.06 7.44
N PHE A 76 -21.83 2.69 6.29
CA PHE A 76 -21.13 2.31 5.05
C PHE A 76 -20.09 3.34 4.59
N VAL A 77 -20.31 4.59 4.90
CA VAL A 77 -19.40 5.71 4.66
C VAL A 77 -19.66 6.77 5.72
N GLY A 78 -18.58 7.37 6.22
CA GLY A 78 -18.68 8.45 7.19
C GLY A 78 -19.39 9.68 6.61
N LEU A 79 -20.11 10.40 7.45
CA LEU A 79 -20.68 11.69 7.06
C LEU A 79 -19.53 12.70 6.88
N PRO A 80 -19.44 13.37 5.72
CA PRO A 80 -18.34 14.27 5.45
C PRO A 80 -18.39 15.50 6.37
N SER A 81 -17.28 15.78 7.04
CA SER A 81 -17.00 17.06 7.66
C SER A 81 -15.92 17.74 6.83
N LEU A 82 -16.24 18.91 6.29
CA LEU A 82 -15.33 19.59 5.36
C LEU A 82 -14.36 20.47 6.14
N PHE A 83 -13.07 20.34 5.86
CA PHE A 83 -11.97 21.13 6.46
C PHE A 83 -11.89 21.02 7.99
N ASP A 84 -12.44 19.97 8.57
CA ASP A 84 -12.52 19.82 10.01
C ASP A 84 -12.24 18.37 10.42
N CYS A 85 -11.47 18.20 11.47
CA CYS A 85 -11.22 16.90 12.10
C CYS A 85 -11.70 16.86 13.57
N SER A 86 -12.21 17.96 14.10
CA SER A 86 -12.60 18.10 15.51
C SER A 86 -13.81 17.23 15.90
N PHE A 87 -14.55 16.71 14.91
CA PHE A 87 -15.68 15.79 15.11
C PHE A 87 -15.23 14.40 15.60
N TYR A 88 -13.98 14.04 15.34
CA TYR A 88 -13.44 12.71 15.66
C TYR A 88 -12.82 12.70 17.05
N ASP A 89 -13.26 11.76 17.86
CA ASP A 89 -12.65 11.50 19.17
C ASP A 89 -11.54 10.44 18.99
N SER A 90 -10.32 10.92 18.98
CA SER A 90 -9.12 10.07 18.91
C SER A 90 -8.65 9.59 20.29
N GLY A 91 -9.52 9.64 21.30
CA GLY A 91 -9.20 9.31 22.68
C GLY A 91 -8.22 10.31 23.29
N ASN A 92 -7.10 9.81 23.82
CA ASN A 92 -6.09 10.66 24.44
C ASN A 92 -5.04 11.22 23.47
N LEU A 93 -5.21 10.98 22.16
CA LEU A 93 -4.30 11.51 21.14
C LEU A 93 -4.85 12.83 20.57
N PRO A 94 -4.00 13.82 20.24
CA PRO A 94 -4.44 15.01 19.52
C PRO A 94 -4.99 14.63 18.13
N THR A 95 -6.24 15.00 17.85
CA THR A 95 -6.93 14.66 16.60
C THR A 95 -6.20 15.14 15.36
N GLU A 96 -5.57 16.33 15.41
CA GLU A 96 -4.76 16.85 14.31
C GLU A 96 -3.53 15.96 14.03
N GLY A 97 -2.90 15.45 15.08
CA GLY A 97 -1.80 14.48 14.95
C GLY A 97 -2.27 13.16 14.34
N PHE A 98 -3.43 12.67 14.76
CA PHE A 98 -4.05 11.48 14.19
C PHE A 98 -4.43 11.68 12.70
N LEU A 99 -4.97 12.85 12.36
CA LEU A 99 -5.23 13.21 10.95
C LEU A 99 -3.94 13.14 10.11
N VAL A 100 -2.83 13.71 10.58
CA VAL A 100 -1.55 13.65 9.86
C VAL A 100 -1.06 12.21 9.72
N PHE A 101 -1.17 11.41 10.79
CA PHE A 101 -0.83 9.98 10.75
C PHE A 101 -1.67 9.23 9.70
N GLN A 102 -2.97 9.43 9.65
CA GLN A 102 -3.84 8.79 8.66
C GLN A 102 -3.62 9.32 7.22
N THR A 103 -3.22 10.59 7.09
CA THR A 103 -2.91 11.21 5.80
C THR A 103 -1.75 10.50 5.09
N VAL A 104 -0.69 10.12 5.80
CA VAL A 104 0.47 9.46 5.19
C VAL A 104 0.13 8.05 4.67
N PHE A 105 -0.86 7.38 5.24
CA PHE A 105 -1.39 6.10 4.74
C PHE A 105 -2.24 6.29 3.47
N CYS A 106 -3.09 7.32 3.44
CA CYS A 106 -3.86 7.68 2.24
C CYS A 106 -2.92 8.00 1.05
N ALA A 107 -1.91 8.82 1.28
CA ALA A 107 -0.91 9.16 0.26
C ALA A 107 -0.16 7.92 -0.24
N THR A 108 0.15 6.96 0.65
CA THR A 108 0.79 5.69 0.28
C THR A 108 -0.09 4.87 -0.67
N ALA A 109 -1.40 4.77 -0.43
CA ALA A 109 -2.31 4.06 -1.32
C ALA A 109 -2.35 4.68 -2.74
N ALA A 110 -2.31 6.01 -2.84
CA ALA A 110 -2.26 6.73 -4.12
C ALA A 110 -0.93 6.52 -4.86
N THR A 111 0.20 6.62 -4.13
CA THR A 111 1.56 6.46 -4.69
C THR A 111 1.77 5.09 -5.34
N ILE A 112 1.21 4.02 -4.77
CA ILE A 112 1.31 2.65 -5.33
C ILE A 112 0.83 2.59 -6.78
N VAL A 113 -0.21 3.33 -7.13
CA VAL A 113 -0.79 3.35 -8.49
C VAL A 113 0.17 4.01 -9.50
N SER A 114 0.95 4.99 -9.06
CA SER A 114 1.92 5.72 -9.86
C SER A 114 2.86 4.79 -10.63
N GLY A 115 3.45 3.83 -9.94
CA GLY A 115 4.47 2.94 -10.50
C GLY A 115 3.98 2.05 -11.65
N ALA A 116 2.78 1.49 -11.52
CA ALA A 116 2.19 0.61 -12.55
C ALA A 116 1.84 1.36 -13.83
N MET A 117 1.55 2.65 -13.74
CA MET A 117 1.14 3.50 -14.87
C MET A 117 2.29 4.38 -15.40
N ALA A 118 3.50 4.18 -14.90
CA ALA A 118 4.67 4.99 -15.25
C ALA A 118 5.02 4.98 -16.73
N GLU A 119 5.70 6.03 -17.18
CA GLU A 119 6.29 6.25 -18.51
C GLU A 119 5.32 6.54 -19.66
N ARG A 120 3.99 6.45 -19.49
CA ARG A 120 3.02 6.64 -20.58
C ARG A 120 1.71 7.33 -20.20
N THR A 121 1.52 7.68 -18.91
CA THR A 121 0.31 8.36 -18.43
C THR A 121 0.45 9.87 -18.53
N LYS A 122 -0.57 10.56 -19.03
CA LYS A 122 -0.64 12.03 -18.97
C LYS A 122 -0.62 12.50 -17.54
N PHE A 123 0.20 13.49 -17.22
CA PHE A 123 0.30 14.04 -15.86
C PHE A 123 -1.03 14.62 -15.37
N SER A 124 -1.78 15.30 -16.24
CA SER A 124 -3.10 15.83 -15.89
C SER A 124 -4.10 14.73 -15.47
N MET A 125 -4.06 13.56 -16.12
CA MET A 125 -4.93 12.43 -15.74
C MET A 125 -4.47 11.78 -14.44
N TYR A 126 -3.16 11.82 -14.18
CA TYR A 126 -2.60 11.42 -12.90
C TYR A 126 -3.20 12.23 -11.74
N LEU A 127 -3.22 13.56 -11.85
CA LEU A 127 -3.83 14.45 -10.86
C LEU A 127 -5.30 14.08 -10.60
N VAL A 128 -6.06 13.85 -11.67
CA VAL A 128 -7.50 13.57 -11.55
C VAL A 128 -7.76 12.25 -10.84
N TYR A 129 -7.08 11.18 -11.19
CA TYR A 129 -7.37 9.91 -10.51
C TYR A 129 -6.85 9.86 -9.06
N THR A 130 -5.76 10.58 -8.74
CA THR A 130 -5.29 10.75 -7.36
C THR A 130 -6.36 11.41 -6.49
N ILE A 131 -7.11 12.40 -7.03
CA ILE A 131 -8.26 12.98 -6.33
C ILE A 131 -9.26 11.89 -5.95
N PHE A 132 -9.69 11.05 -6.90
CA PHE A 132 -10.67 10.01 -6.62
C PHE A 132 -10.17 8.94 -5.65
N ILE A 133 -8.88 8.61 -5.68
CA ILE A 133 -8.31 7.68 -4.69
C ILE A 133 -8.39 8.28 -3.30
N SER A 134 -7.96 9.54 -3.14
CA SER A 134 -7.85 10.20 -1.84
C SER A 134 -9.16 10.63 -1.21
N VAL A 135 -10.20 10.93 -2.03
CA VAL A 135 -11.50 11.39 -1.52
C VAL A 135 -12.58 10.32 -1.54
N LEU A 136 -12.43 9.22 -2.25
CA LEU A 136 -13.50 8.25 -2.44
C LEU A 136 -13.04 6.82 -2.18
N ILE A 137 -12.09 6.29 -2.97
CA ILE A 137 -11.81 4.85 -2.94
C ILE A 137 -11.21 4.45 -1.60
N TYR A 138 -10.14 5.11 -1.20
CA TYR A 138 -9.42 4.82 0.05
C TYR A 138 -10.28 5.15 1.29
N PRO A 139 -10.89 6.35 1.42
CA PRO A 139 -11.67 6.67 2.60
C PRO A 139 -12.87 5.74 2.82
N VAL A 140 -13.57 5.33 1.78
CA VAL A 140 -14.74 4.43 1.92
C VAL A 140 -14.30 3.05 2.39
N SER A 141 -13.29 2.45 1.79
CA SER A 141 -12.77 1.15 2.26
C SER A 141 -12.13 1.24 3.65
N GLY A 142 -11.49 2.37 3.96
CA GLY A 142 -10.97 2.66 5.29
C GLY A 142 -12.06 2.83 6.35
N HIS A 143 -13.20 3.40 5.97
CA HIS A 143 -14.37 3.51 6.87
C HIS A 143 -14.92 2.12 7.25
N TRP A 144 -15.01 1.20 6.29
CA TRP A 144 -15.50 -0.17 6.56
C TRP A 144 -14.69 -0.92 7.63
N THR A 145 -13.49 -0.45 7.89
CA THR A 145 -12.49 -1.03 8.78
C THR A 145 -12.12 -0.05 9.89
N TRP A 146 -11.03 0.68 9.74
CA TRP A 146 -10.46 1.58 10.76
C TRP A 146 -11.42 2.72 11.18
N GLY A 147 -12.35 3.11 10.33
CA GLY A 147 -13.41 4.06 10.65
C GLY A 147 -14.53 3.50 11.51
N GLY A 148 -14.44 2.25 11.98
CA GLY A 148 -15.47 1.61 12.81
C GLY A 148 -16.64 1.03 12.01
N GLY A 149 -16.49 0.87 10.69
CA GLY A 149 -17.56 0.37 9.82
C GLY A 149 -17.78 -1.14 9.91
N TRP A 150 -18.66 -1.62 9.05
CA TRP A 150 -19.31 -2.93 9.14
C TRP A 150 -18.38 -4.15 9.07
N LEU A 151 -17.17 -4.06 8.51
CA LEU A 151 -16.23 -5.18 8.48
C LEU A 151 -15.51 -5.40 9.82
N MET A 152 -15.35 -4.37 10.63
CA MET A 152 -14.73 -4.45 11.96
C MET A 152 -15.75 -4.30 13.09
N ASN A 153 -17.05 -4.21 12.79
CA ASN A 153 -18.08 -4.19 13.80
C ASN A 153 -18.19 -5.55 14.50
N GLY A 154 -17.76 -5.62 15.77
CA GLY A 154 -17.80 -6.81 16.63
C GLY A 154 -19.04 -6.90 17.52
N GLU A 155 -20.04 -6.04 17.36
CA GLU A 155 -21.27 -6.09 18.14
C GLU A 155 -22.07 -7.36 17.87
N GLU A 156 -22.77 -7.85 18.89
CA GLU A 156 -23.70 -8.97 18.76
C GLU A 156 -24.80 -8.62 17.75
N GLY A 157 -25.08 -9.51 16.81
CA GLY A 157 -26.05 -9.26 15.73
C GLY A 157 -25.47 -8.53 14.51
N SER A 158 -24.20 -8.13 14.51
CA SER A 158 -23.57 -7.58 13.32
C SER A 158 -23.37 -8.64 12.25
N PHE A 159 -23.29 -8.23 10.97
CA PHE A 159 -23.10 -9.15 9.85
C PHE A 159 -21.87 -10.05 10.03
N MET A 160 -20.74 -9.47 10.49
CA MET A 160 -19.48 -10.21 10.63
C MET A 160 -19.56 -11.23 11.78
N THR A 161 -20.10 -10.84 12.92
CA THR A 161 -20.26 -11.74 14.09
C THR A 161 -21.23 -12.86 13.82
N GLU A 162 -22.35 -12.60 13.17
CA GLU A 162 -23.37 -13.61 12.82
C GLU A 162 -22.87 -14.58 11.74
N THR A 163 -22.10 -14.10 10.78
CA THR A 163 -21.66 -14.92 9.64
C THR A 163 -20.40 -15.72 9.96
N PHE A 164 -19.43 -15.09 10.62
CA PHE A 164 -18.09 -15.67 10.81
C PHE A 164 -17.76 -15.95 12.27
N GLY A 165 -18.51 -15.37 13.24
CA GLY A 165 -18.10 -15.36 14.66
C GLY A 165 -16.81 -14.58 14.92
N ALA A 166 -16.39 -13.73 13.98
CA ALA A 166 -15.16 -12.96 14.03
C ALA A 166 -15.28 -11.72 13.14
N THR A 167 -14.45 -10.69 13.38
CA THR A 167 -14.36 -9.50 12.54
C THR A 167 -13.16 -9.56 11.61
N PHE A 168 -13.16 -8.70 10.59
CA PHE A 168 -12.00 -8.50 9.74
C PHE A 168 -10.90 -7.76 10.53
N HIS A 169 -9.65 -8.19 10.34
CA HIS A 169 -8.48 -7.60 10.98
C HIS A 169 -7.43 -7.20 9.94
N ASP A 170 -7.03 -5.96 9.94
CA ASP A 170 -5.91 -5.47 9.14
C ASP A 170 -5.20 -4.38 9.96
N PHE A 171 -4.15 -4.79 10.70
CA PHE A 171 -3.53 -3.94 11.73
C PHE A 171 -2.98 -2.64 11.16
N ALA A 172 -2.20 -2.74 10.09
CA ALA A 172 -1.57 -1.58 9.50
C ALA A 172 -1.82 -1.39 8.00
N GLY A 173 -2.61 -2.25 7.31
CA GLY A 173 -3.10 -1.95 5.97
C GLY A 173 -2.56 -2.82 4.83
N SER A 174 -2.31 -4.13 5.04
CA SER A 174 -2.03 -5.04 3.90
C SER A 174 -3.12 -4.95 2.84
N THR A 175 -4.40 -4.95 3.25
CA THR A 175 -5.53 -4.79 2.34
C THR A 175 -5.91 -3.32 2.17
N ILE A 176 -6.12 -2.59 3.27
CA ILE A 176 -6.70 -1.24 3.28
C ILE A 176 -5.83 -0.25 2.50
N VAL A 177 -4.51 -0.38 2.57
CA VAL A 177 -3.56 0.50 1.88
C VAL A 177 -3.00 -0.19 0.64
N HIS A 178 -2.28 -1.30 0.87
CA HIS A 178 -1.48 -1.92 -0.19
C HIS A 178 -2.32 -2.63 -1.23
N SER A 179 -3.27 -3.47 -0.81
CA SER A 179 -4.12 -4.19 -1.76
C SER A 179 -5.05 -3.23 -2.51
N VAL A 180 -5.58 -2.20 -1.86
CA VAL A 180 -6.36 -1.14 -2.52
C VAL A 180 -5.53 -0.47 -3.61
N GLY A 181 -4.35 0.07 -3.29
CA GLY A 181 -3.46 0.68 -4.29
C GLY A 181 -3.06 -0.30 -5.40
N GLY A 182 -2.73 -1.54 -5.05
CA GLY A 182 -2.28 -2.57 -5.99
C GLY A 182 -3.34 -3.04 -6.98
N TRP A 183 -4.60 -3.19 -6.57
CA TRP A 183 -5.71 -3.53 -7.49
C TRP A 183 -6.10 -2.38 -8.40
N ILE A 184 -6.11 -1.13 -7.88
CA ILE A 184 -6.28 0.07 -8.72
C ILE A 184 -5.15 0.15 -9.75
N ALA A 185 -3.90 -0.10 -9.34
CA ALA A 185 -2.72 -0.13 -10.21
C ALA A 185 -2.84 -1.15 -11.34
N LEU A 186 -3.27 -2.38 -11.03
CA LEU A 186 -3.47 -3.44 -12.02
C LEU A 186 -4.51 -3.05 -13.08
N VAL A 187 -5.65 -2.55 -12.62
CA VAL A 187 -6.74 -2.11 -13.50
C VAL A 187 -6.33 -0.92 -14.35
N GLY A 188 -5.65 0.06 -13.75
CA GLY A 188 -5.12 1.22 -14.44
C GLY A 188 -4.12 0.85 -15.53
N ALA A 189 -3.15 -0.02 -15.21
CA ALA A 189 -2.17 -0.51 -16.18
C ALA A 189 -2.81 -1.30 -17.32
N ALA A 190 -3.84 -2.10 -17.03
CA ALA A 190 -4.59 -2.85 -18.05
C ALA A 190 -5.35 -1.94 -19.02
N ILE A 191 -5.99 -0.88 -18.52
CA ILE A 191 -6.74 0.07 -19.36
C ILE A 191 -5.80 0.96 -20.18
N LEU A 192 -4.72 1.44 -19.56
CA LEU A 192 -3.72 2.30 -20.19
C LEU A 192 -2.96 1.58 -21.32
N GLY A 193 -2.80 0.27 -21.19
CA GLY A 193 -2.06 -0.57 -22.14
C GLY A 193 -0.54 -0.54 -21.90
N PRO A 194 0.20 -1.44 -22.59
CA PRO A 194 1.62 -1.61 -22.38
C PRO A 194 2.45 -0.48 -22.99
N ARG A 195 3.64 -0.25 -22.45
CA ARG A 195 4.65 0.66 -23.02
C ARG A 195 5.04 0.22 -24.43
N ILE A 196 5.38 1.18 -25.28
CA ILE A 196 5.86 0.92 -26.64
C ILE A 196 7.07 -0.02 -26.60
N GLY A 197 7.00 -1.11 -27.36
CA GLY A 197 8.06 -2.12 -27.44
C GLY A 197 8.04 -3.17 -26.32
N LYS A 198 7.10 -3.11 -25.37
CA LYS A 198 6.99 -4.09 -24.28
C LYS A 198 6.69 -5.50 -24.78
N TYR A 199 5.81 -5.63 -25.75
CA TYR A 199 5.49 -6.91 -26.39
C TYR A 199 5.93 -6.90 -27.86
N GLY A 200 6.59 -7.99 -28.29
CA GLY A 200 6.98 -8.18 -29.67
C GLY A 200 5.80 -8.51 -30.56
N LYS A 201 6.00 -8.50 -31.89
CA LYS A 201 4.99 -8.95 -32.86
C LYS A 201 4.61 -10.43 -32.69
N ASP A 202 5.50 -11.20 -32.07
CA ASP A 202 5.33 -12.59 -31.67
C ASP A 202 4.54 -12.76 -30.34
N GLY A 203 4.14 -11.64 -29.72
CA GLY A 203 3.43 -11.61 -28.44
C GLY A 203 4.30 -11.90 -27.22
N HIS A 204 5.62 -12.08 -27.37
CA HIS A 204 6.52 -12.28 -26.23
C HIS A 204 6.82 -10.97 -25.52
N SER A 205 6.83 -11.05 -24.17
CA SER A 205 7.24 -9.93 -23.30
C SER A 205 8.74 -9.65 -23.47
N ARG A 206 9.08 -8.37 -23.53
CA ARG A 206 10.45 -7.87 -23.57
C ARG A 206 10.77 -7.09 -22.32
N ALA A 207 11.96 -7.30 -21.77
CA ALA A 207 12.42 -6.52 -20.63
C ALA A 207 12.65 -5.06 -21.06
N ILE A 208 12.09 -4.13 -20.29
CA ILE A 208 12.44 -2.70 -20.35
C ILE A 208 13.13 -2.39 -19.03
N PRO A 209 14.47 -2.45 -18.97
CA PRO A 209 15.19 -2.28 -17.72
C PRO A 209 15.08 -0.85 -17.20
N GLY A 210 15.06 -0.72 -15.88
CA GLY A 210 15.20 0.56 -15.21
C GLY A 210 16.60 1.14 -15.43
N HIS A 211 16.72 2.45 -15.30
CA HIS A 211 17.98 3.12 -15.59
C HIS A 211 18.98 3.11 -14.42
N ASN A 212 18.52 2.91 -13.18
CA ASN A 212 19.38 3.02 -12.01
C ASN A 212 18.95 2.14 -10.83
N LEU A 213 19.43 0.91 -10.81
CA LEU A 213 19.14 -0.02 -9.70
C LEU A 213 19.78 0.40 -8.37
N THR A 214 20.79 1.28 -8.36
CA THR A 214 21.39 1.78 -7.12
C THR A 214 20.39 2.66 -6.37
N ILE A 215 19.72 3.60 -7.06
CA ILE A 215 18.70 4.44 -6.43
C ILE A 215 17.45 3.64 -6.06
N ALA A 216 17.08 2.62 -6.85
CA ALA A 216 15.99 1.71 -6.49
C ALA A 216 16.31 0.96 -5.19
N ALA A 217 17.53 0.45 -5.03
CA ALA A 217 17.96 -0.22 -3.81
C ALA A 217 17.94 0.72 -2.60
N LEU A 218 18.43 1.95 -2.76
CA LEU A 218 18.33 2.97 -1.72
C LEU A 218 16.87 3.25 -1.34
N GLY A 219 15.99 3.35 -2.34
CA GLY A 219 14.55 3.53 -2.14
C GLY A 219 13.94 2.41 -1.30
N VAL A 220 14.31 1.14 -1.56
CA VAL A 220 13.83 0.00 -0.76
C VAL A 220 14.32 0.05 0.69
N PHE A 221 15.57 0.47 0.95
CA PHE A 221 16.03 0.69 2.34
C PHE A 221 15.25 1.79 3.05
N ILE A 222 14.95 2.88 2.36
CA ILE A 222 14.12 3.97 2.91
C ILE A 222 12.69 3.48 3.19
N LEU A 223 12.10 2.70 2.29
CA LEU A 223 10.77 2.10 2.50
C LEU A 223 10.80 1.14 3.70
N TRP A 224 11.81 0.28 3.82
CA TRP A 224 11.94 -0.63 4.94
C TRP A 224 12.07 0.12 6.27
N PHE A 225 12.91 1.15 6.30
CA PHE A 225 13.06 2.03 7.47
C PHE A 225 11.72 2.70 7.83
N GLY A 226 11.02 3.26 6.85
CA GLY A 226 9.69 3.87 7.05
C GLY A 226 8.63 2.87 7.52
N TRP A 227 8.80 1.59 7.18
CA TRP A 227 7.88 0.53 7.62
C TRP A 227 7.90 0.30 9.14
N PHE A 228 8.95 0.69 9.82
CA PHE A 228 8.98 0.73 11.27
C PHE A 228 8.11 1.86 11.87
N GLY A 229 7.77 2.87 11.08
CA GLY A 229 6.68 3.80 11.41
C GLY A 229 5.31 3.29 10.97
N PHE A 230 5.25 2.54 9.87
CA PHE A 230 4.01 2.02 9.30
C PHE A 230 3.38 0.96 10.21
N ASN A 231 4.08 -0.11 10.50
CA ASN A 231 3.58 -1.23 11.30
C ASN A 231 3.68 -0.96 12.82
N PRO A 232 4.85 -0.81 13.45
CA PRO A 232 4.93 -0.51 14.88
C PRO A 232 4.23 0.80 15.27
N GLY A 233 4.23 1.81 14.37
CA GLY A 233 3.54 3.07 14.58
C GLY A 233 2.02 2.92 14.71
N SER A 234 1.43 1.92 14.06
CA SER A 234 -0.01 1.64 14.11
C SER A 234 -0.49 1.14 15.49
N GLN A 235 0.41 0.85 16.42
CA GLN A 235 0.06 0.66 17.82
C GLN A 235 -0.50 1.94 18.47
N LEU A 236 -0.13 3.11 17.97
CA LEU A 236 -0.59 4.44 18.44
C LEU A 236 -0.34 4.74 19.93
N ALA A 237 0.28 3.83 20.66
CA ALA A 237 0.57 3.94 22.07
C ALA A 237 1.96 3.36 22.38
N ALA A 238 2.68 3.96 23.35
CA ALA A 238 4.02 3.55 23.77
C ALA A 238 4.26 3.74 25.27
N ALA A 239 3.24 4.18 26.02
CA ALA A 239 3.44 4.61 27.38
C ALA A 239 3.45 3.47 28.39
N THR A 240 2.73 2.38 28.12
CA THR A 240 2.66 1.23 29.03
C THR A 240 3.69 0.15 28.68
N THR A 241 3.97 -0.74 29.62
CA THR A 241 4.83 -1.90 29.36
C THR A 241 4.23 -2.80 28.28
N ASP A 242 2.91 -2.95 28.24
CA ASP A 242 2.23 -3.77 27.24
C ASP A 242 2.36 -3.15 25.84
N ASP A 243 2.22 -1.82 25.72
CA ASP A 243 2.46 -1.11 24.44
C ASP A 243 3.91 -1.31 23.96
N GLN A 244 4.88 -1.21 24.87
CA GLN A 244 6.30 -1.38 24.53
C GLN A 244 6.60 -2.81 24.07
N ILE A 245 5.97 -3.82 24.68
CA ILE A 245 6.05 -5.22 24.26
C ILE A 245 5.42 -5.38 22.87
N ALA A 246 4.22 -4.85 22.67
CA ALA A 246 3.51 -4.90 21.39
C ALA A 246 4.34 -4.25 20.26
N ILE A 247 4.82 -3.02 20.46
CA ILE A 247 5.70 -2.34 19.50
C ILE A 247 6.92 -3.18 19.17
N SER A 248 7.61 -3.71 20.20
CA SER A 248 8.82 -4.52 20.01
C SER A 248 8.53 -5.80 19.23
N HIS A 249 7.39 -6.44 19.48
CA HIS A 249 6.91 -7.59 18.73
C HIS A 249 6.66 -7.24 17.25
N VAL A 250 5.95 -6.14 16.99
CA VAL A 250 5.65 -5.68 15.62
C VAL A 250 6.91 -5.29 14.86
N PHE A 251 7.92 -4.70 15.53
CA PHE A 251 9.24 -4.47 14.92
C PHE A 251 9.89 -5.78 14.47
N LEU A 252 9.88 -6.80 15.33
CA LEU A 252 10.48 -8.10 15.04
C LEU A 252 9.78 -8.80 13.87
N THR A 253 8.46 -8.90 13.93
CA THR A 253 7.65 -9.58 12.89
C THR A 253 7.78 -8.90 11.53
N THR A 254 7.74 -7.56 11.51
CA THR A 254 7.96 -6.75 10.30
C THR A 254 9.34 -7.02 9.69
N ASN A 255 10.39 -6.97 10.52
CA ASN A 255 11.76 -7.19 10.04
C ASN A 255 11.99 -8.61 9.53
N LEU A 256 11.48 -9.62 10.24
CA LEU A 256 11.64 -11.02 9.82
C LEU A 256 10.90 -11.32 8.52
N ALA A 257 9.71 -10.77 8.32
CA ALA A 257 8.98 -10.94 7.07
C ALA A 257 9.69 -10.27 5.88
N ALA A 258 10.25 -9.08 6.06
CA ALA A 258 11.07 -8.41 5.05
C ALA A 258 12.29 -9.25 4.65
N CYS A 259 13.05 -9.72 5.64
CA CYS A 259 14.23 -10.56 5.42
C CYS A 259 13.87 -11.87 4.71
N ALA A 260 12.83 -12.56 5.16
CA ALA A 260 12.38 -13.81 4.55
C ALA A 260 11.87 -13.59 3.12
N GLY A 261 11.07 -12.54 2.88
CA GLY A 261 10.59 -12.20 1.56
C GLY A 261 11.72 -11.94 0.56
N GLY A 262 12.70 -11.13 0.95
CA GLY A 262 13.91 -10.87 0.15
C GLY A 262 14.73 -12.13 -0.10
N PHE A 263 14.99 -12.92 0.94
CA PHE A 263 15.78 -14.15 0.85
C PHE A 263 15.14 -15.19 -0.10
N PHE A 264 13.86 -15.45 0.05
CA PHE A 264 13.17 -16.43 -0.78
C PHE A 264 12.99 -15.92 -2.22
N ALA A 265 12.75 -14.63 -2.42
CA ALA A 265 12.73 -14.04 -3.77
C ALA A 265 14.11 -14.14 -4.44
N LEU A 266 15.21 -13.89 -3.71
CA LEU A 266 16.56 -14.09 -4.22
C LEU A 266 16.78 -15.56 -4.62
N ALA A 267 16.46 -16.51 -3.74
CA ALA A 267 16.64 -17.94 -3.98
C ALA A 267 15.83 -18.41 -5.20
N VAL A 268 14.54 -18.07 -5.27
CA VAL A 268 13.65 -18.45 -6.38
C VAL A 268 14.10 -17.80 -7.69
N SER A 269 14.49 -16.52 -7.68
CA SER A 269 15.00 -15.87 -8.89
C SER A 269 16.29 -16.53 -9.40
N TRP A 270 17.16 -16.94 -8.48
CA TRP A 270 18.39 -17.64 -8.85
C TRP A 270 18.11 -19.01 -9.46
N LEU A 271 17.26 -19.80 -8.83
CA LEU A 271 16.88 -21.13 -9.35
C LEU A 271 16.16 -21.04 -10.70
N LYS A 272 15.28 -20.05 -10.86
CA LYS A 272 14.43 -19.92 -12.06
C LYS A 272 15.15 -19.31 -13.26
N TYR A 273 16.03 -18.32 -13.02
CA TYR A 273 16.68 -17.56 -14.10
C TYR A 273 18.21 -17.79 -14.18
N GLY A 274 18.77 -18.66 -13.33
CA GLY A 274 20.18 -19.00 -13.33
C GLY A 274 21.10 -17.96 -12.68
N LYS A 275 20.58 -16.80 -12.28
CA LYS A 275 21.30 -15.73 -11.58
C LYS A 275 20.38 -15.04 -10.57
N PRO A 276 20.91 -14.61 -9.40
CA PRO A 276 20.14 -13.83 -8.45
C PRO A 276 19.82 -12.46 -9.04
N SER A 277 18.52 -12.10 -9.07
CA SER A 277 18.05 -10.81 -9.60
C SER A 277 17.94 -9.79 -8.48
N LEU A 278 18.70 -8.67 -8.57
CA LEU A 278 18.59 -7.59 -7.60
C LEU A 278 17.18 -7.01 -7.56
N SER A 279 16.60 -6.70 -8.71
CA SER A 279 15.24 -6.09 -8.78
C SER A 279 14.17 -7.00 -8.18
N LEU A 280 14.22 -8.31 -8.42
CA LEU A 280 13.27 -9.25 -7.82
C LEU A 280 13.52 -9.43 -6.32
N THR A 281 14.79 -9.39 -5.88
CA THR A 281 15.12 -9.42 -4.44
C THR A 281 14.58 -8.19 -3.72
N LEU A 282 14.75 -7.00 -4.30
CA LEU A 282 14.21 -5.75 -3.77
C LEU A 282 12.67 -5.79 -3.66
N ASN A 283 11.99 -6.22 -4.71
CA ASN A 283 10.55 -6.42 -4.68
C ASN A 283 10.13 -7.53 -3.70
N GLY A 284 10.95 -8.56 -3.48
CA GLY A 284 10.73 -9.61 -2.49
C GLY A 284 10.75 -9.09 -1.05
N ILE A 285 11.66 -8.16 -0.74
CA ILE A 285 11.69 -7.46 0.56
C ILE A 285 10.37 -6.71 0.75
N LEU A 286 9.96 -5.93 -0.25
CA LEU A 286 8.70 -5.18 -0.20
C LEU A 286 7.48 -6.10 -0.11
N ALA A 287 7.47 -7.22 -0.82
CA ALA A 287 6.40 -8.22 -0.76
C ALA A 287 6.26 -8.84 0.65
N GLY A 288 7.39 -9.10 1.32
CA GLY A 288 7.38 -9.55 2.72
C GLY A 288 6.83 -8.50 3.68
N LEU A 289 7.25 -7.24 3.51
CA LEU A 289 6.75 -6.10 4.28
C LEU A 289 5.24 -5.90 4.09
N VAL A 290 4.79 -5.89 2.85
CA VAL A 290 3.35 -5.78 2.52
C VAL A 290 2.54 -6.93 3.09
N GLY A 291 3.03 -8.16 2.94
CA GLY A 291 2.32 -9.35 3.38
C GLY A 291 2.11 -9.44 4.89
N ILE A 292 3.08 -8.96 5.68
CA ILE A 292 3.00 -9.02 7.15
C ILE A 292 2.15 -7.91 7.76
N THR A 293 1.91 -6.83 7.01
CA THR A 293 1.31 -5.60 7.52
C THR A 293 -0.07 -5.77 8.16
N ALA A 294 -0.88 -6.77 7.72
CA ALA A 294 -2.18 -7.04 8.34
C ALA A 294 -2.10 -7.75 9.69
N GLY A 295 -1.12 -8.63 9.87
CA GLY A 295 -1.04 -9.51 11.04
C GLY A 295 0.23 -9.37 11.85
N CYS A 296 0.98 -8.29 11.67
CA CYS A 296 2.27 -8.08 12.34
C CYS A 296 2.17 -8.04 13.86
N ASP A 297 1.00 -7.71 14.40
CA ASP A 297 0.66 -7.66 15.82
C ASP A 297 0.26 -9.01 16.41
N CYS A 298 -0.36 -9.88 15.62
CA CYS A 298 -1.06 -11.07 16.11
C CYS A 298 -0.43 -12.41 15.68
N VAL A 299 0.60 -12.42 14.82
CA VAL A 299 1.29 -13.64 14.42
C VAL A 299 2.59 -13.84 15.21
N SER A 300 3.03 -15.10 15.35
CA SER A 300 4.34 -15.39 15.95
C SER A 300 5.49 -14.95 15.03
N ALA A 301 6.71 -14.83 15.59
CA ALA A 301 7.92 -14.52 14.81
C ALA A 301 8.17 -15.52 13.66
N SER A 302 7.93 -16.82 13.90
CA SER A 302 8.02 -17.84 12.84
C SER A 302 6.90 -17.72 11.82
N GLY A 303 5.67 -17.38 12.24
CA GLY A 303 4.55 -17.08 11.36
C GLY A 303 4.86 -15.90 10.44
N ALA A 304 5.44 -14.83 10.98
CA ALA A 304 5.84 -13.66 10.21
C ALA A 304 6.90 -14.01 9.14
N ALA A 305 7.91 -14.79 9.50
CA ALA A 305 8.93 -15.26 8.55
C ALA A 305 8.31 -16.13 7.43
N LEU A 306 7.33 -16.99 7.76
CA LEU A 306 6.62 -17.81 6.77
C LEU A 306 5.75 -16.96 5.85
N ILE A 307 5.01 -15.97 6.38
CA ILE A 307 4.22 -15.02 5.58
C ILE A 307 5.15 -14.27 4.60
N GLY A 308 6.27 -13.75 5.09
CA GLY A 308 7.26 -13.09 4.26
C GLY A 308 7.82 -13.98 3.15
N ALA A 309 8.19 -15.22 3.49
CA ALA A 309 8.68 -16.22 2.54
C ALA A 309 7.64 -16.54 1.44
N ILE A 310 6.40 -16.79 1.84
CA ILE A 310 5.29 -17.08 0.90
C ILE A 310 5.08 -15.88 -0.03
N CYS A 311 5.00 -14.67 0.50
CA CYS A 311 4.81 -13.45 -0.31
C CYS A 311 5.99 -13.19 -1.25
N GLY A 312 7.24 -13.39 -0.80
CA GLY A 312 8.42 -13.23 -1.65
C GLY A 312 8.46 -14.19 -2.83
N VAL A 313 8.07 -15.45 -2.60
CA VAL A 313 7.93 -16.46 -3.67
C VAL A 313 6.77 -16.12 -4.60
N LEU A 314 5.59 -15.86 -4.04
CA LEU A 314 4.37 -15.55 -4.79
C LEU A 314 4.55 -14.34 -5.69
N MET A 315 5.20 -13.30 -5.22
CA MET A 315 5.47 -12.08 -5.99
C MET A 315 6.17 -12.38 -7.31
N ILE A 316 7.18 -13.27 -7.34
CA ILE A 316 7.90 -13.63 -8.58
C ILE A 316 6.94 -14.29 -9.60
N PHE A 317 6.08 -15.18 -9.14
CA PHE A 317 5.12 -15.83 -10.03
C PHE A 317 4.02 -14.86 -10.46
N ALA A 318 3.60 -13.94 -9.58
CA ALA A 318 2.63 -12.91 -9.90
C ALA A 318 3.16 -11.94 -10.97
N VAL A 319 4.41 -11.50 -10.87
CA VAL A 319 5.06 -10.66 -11.91
C VAL A 319 5.04 -11.38 -13.26
N ASP A 320 5.46 -12.64 -13.29
CA ASP A 320 5.45 -13.42 -14.54
C ASP A 320 4.04 -13.64 -15.09
N PHE A 321 3.06 -13.90 -14.24
CA PHE A 321 1.68 -14.13 -14.65
C PHE A 321 1.05 -12.84 -15.20
N ILE A 322 1.20 -11.72 -14.51
CA ILE A 322 0.67 -10.42 -14.94
C ILE A 322 1.32 -9.99 -16.26
N ASP A 323 2.65 -10.08 -16.36
CA ASP A 323 3.38 -9.67 -17.56
C ASP A 323 3.19 -10.65 -18.73
N LYS A 324 3.39 -11.95 -18.53
CA LYS A 324 3.48 -12.92 -19.65
C LYS A 324 2.14 -13.52 -20.03
N VAL A 325 1.21 -13.68 -19.07
CA VAL A 325 -0.10 -14.30 -19.31
C VAL A 325 -1.18 -13.27 -19.52
N LEU A 326 -1.34 -12.33 -18.57
CA LEU A 326 -2.35 -11.27 -18.69
C LEU A 326 -1.96 -10.18 -19.68
N LYS A 327 -0.68 -10.07 -20.04
CA LYS A 327 -0.13 -9.03 -20.93
C LYS A 327 -0.39 -7.62 -20.41
N ILE A 328 -0.28 -7.45 -19.10
CA ILE A 328 -0.39 -6.15 -18.42
C ILE A 328 1.02 -5.70 -18.06
N ASP A 329 1.42 -4.53 -18.55
CA ASP A 329 2.73 -3.95 -18.32
C ASP A 329 2.72 -3.11 -17.05
N ASP A 330 3.31 -3.65 -15.99
CA ASP A 330 3.53 -2.99 -14.72
C ASP A 330 5.04 -2.76 -14.53
N PRO A 331 5.54 -1.53 -14.79
CA PRO A 331 6.97 -1.24 -14.83
C PRO A 331 7.75 -1.57 -13.56
N VAL A 332 7.14 -1.41 -12.39
CA VAL A 332 7.80 -1.57 -11.09
C VAL A 332 7.33 -2.81 -10.32
N GLY A 333 6.29 -3.50 -10.82
CA GLY A 333 5.71 -4.66 -10.14
C GLY A 333 4.77 -4.30 -9.00
N ALA A 334 4.20 -3.08 -8.99
CA ALA A 334 3.32 -2.60 -7.92
C ALA A 334 2.12 -3.51 -7.68
N SER A 335 1.48 -3.98 -8.76
CA SER A 335 0.33 -4.90 -8.67
C SER A 335 0.68 -6.23 -8.01
N SER A 336 1.87 -6.78 -8.31
CA SER A 336 2.34 -8.03 -7.72
C SER A 336 2.73 -7.87 -6.25
N VAL A 337 3.48 -6.80 -5.93
CA VAL A 337 3.95 -6.52 -4.58
C VAL A 337 2.80 -6.09 -3.68
N HIS A 338 2.00 -5.11 -4.09
CA HIS A 338 0.98 -4.52 -3.22
C HIS A 338 -0.40 -5.19 -3.38
N GLY A 339 -0.85 -5.44 -4.61
CA GLY A 339 -2.14 -6.08 -4.87
C GLY A 339 -2.16 -7.54 -4.42
N VAL A 340 -1.31 -8.36 -5.03
CA VAL A 340 -1.29 -9.81 -4.78
C VAL A 340 -0.78 -10.13 -3.38
N CYS A 341 0.36 -9.56 -2.95
CA CYS A 341 0.91 -9.89 -1.63
C CYS A 341 0.15 -9.24 -0.48
N GLY A 342 -0.46 -8.04 -0.67
CA GLY A 342 -1.33 -7.45 0.34
C GLY A 342 -2.60 -8.28 0.58
N PHE A 343 -3.26 -8.67 -0.50
CA PHE A 343 -4.41 -9.59 -0.44
C PHE A 343 -4.05 -10.93 0.22
N THR A 344 -2.96 -11.55 -0.21
CA THR A 344 -2.52 -12.83 0.33
C THR A 344 -2.10 -12.72 1.79
N GLY A 345 -1.35 -11.67 2.18
CA GLY A 345 -0.91 -11.45 3.55
C GLY A 345 -2.07 -11.35 4.54
N THR A 346 -3.13 -10.64 4.16
CA THR A 346 -4.35 -10.57 4.96
C THR A 346 -5.02 -11.94 5.13
N ILE A 347 -5.08 -12.76 4.08
CA ILE A 347 -5.60 -14.12 4.17
C ILE A 347 -4.71 -15.00 5.07
N LEU A 348 -3.38 -14.86 4.94
CA LEU A 348 -2.42 -15.60 5.76
C LEU A 348 -2.51 -15.20 7.24
N THR A 349 -2.90 -13.97 7.56
CA THR A 349 -3.21 -13.57 8.94
C THR A 349 -4.31 -14.44 9.54
N GLY A 350 -5.36 -14.77 8.76
CA GLY A 350 -6.42 -15.69 9.16
C GLY A 350 -5.95 -17.13 9.43
N LEU A 351 -4.80 -17.52 8.87
CA LEU A 351 -4.18 -18.83 9.13
C LEU A 351 -3.21 -18.78 10.31
N PHE A 352 -2.37 -17.73 10.41
CA PHE A 352 -1.21 -17.67 11.29
C PHE A 352 -1.39 -16.81 12.55
N SER A 353 -2.54 -16.15 12.76
CA SER A 353 -2.83 -15.46 14.02
C SER A 353 -2.79 -16.47 15.18
N THR A 354 -2.02 -16.14 16.23
CA THR A 354 -1.85 -17.03 17.38
C THR A 354 -3.09 -17.11 18.25
N GLY A 355 -3.92 -16.06 18.27
CA GLY A 355 -5.14 -15.95 19.07
C GLY A 355 -6.42 -16.40 18.36
N GLU A 356 -6.47 -16.37 17.01
CA GLU A 356 -7.70 -16.60 16.24
C GLU A 356 -7.49 -17.45 14.99
N GLY A 357 -6.21 -17.74 14.64
CA GLY A 357 -5.85 -18.38 13.38
C GLY A 357 -6.23 -19.84 13.28
N LEU A 358 -6.55 -20.26 12.05
CA LEU A 358 -6.95 -21.63 11.74
C LEU A 358 -5.88 -22.66 12.16
N PHE A 359 -4.59 -22.36 11.96
CA PHE A 359 -3.51 -23.29 12.28
C PHE A 359 -3.24 -23.46 13.79
N TYR A 360 -3.81 -22.57 14.59
CA TYR A 360 -3.76 -22.63 16.06
C TYR A 360 -5.03 -23.25 16.68
N GLY A 361 -5.94 -23.78 15.85
CA GLY A 361 -7.10 -24.54 16.31
C GLY A 361 -8.34 -23.70 16.64
N HIS A 362 -8.38 -22.42 16.24
CA HIS A 362 -9.50 -21.52 16.52
C HIS A 362 -10.66 -21.61 15.51
N GLY A 363 -10.60 -22.56 14.57
CA GLY A 363 -11.68 -22.79 13.59
C GLY A 363 -11.62 -21.85 12.37
N TRP A 364 -12.65 -21.91 11.55
CA TRP A 364 -12.69 -21.27 10.23
C TRP A 364 -13.21 -19.82 10.25
N GLY A 365 -13.73 -19.37 11.39
CA GLY A 365 -14.43 -18.08 11.47
C GLY A 365 -13.52 -16.89 11.10
N PHE A 366 -12.42 -16.72 11.80
CA PHE A 366 -11.48 -15.62 11.54
C PHE A 366 -10.86 -15.71 10.14
N PHE A 367 -10.47 -16.91 9.68
CA PHE A 367 -10.01 -17.11 8.30
C PHE A 367 -11.08 -16.70 7.27
N GLY A 368 -12.34 -17.06 7.51
CA GLY A 368 -13.46 -16.66 6.66
C GLY A 368 -13.67 -15.15 6.62
N ALA A 369 -13.58 -14.49 7.79
CA ALA A 369 -13.67 -13.04 7.89
C ALA A 369 -12.53 -12.33 7.12
N GLN A 370 -11.29 -12.82 7.24
CA GLN A 370 -10.14 -12.28 6.52
C GLN A 370 -10.29 -12.45 5.01
N LEU A 371 -10.66 -13.62 4.54
CA LEU A 371 -10.89 -13.87 3.11
C LEU A 371 -12.02 -12.99 2.56
N PHE A 372 -13.14 -12.92 3.27
CA PHE A 372 -14.29 -12.12 2.86
C PHE A 372 -13.95 -10.63 2.79
N GLY A 373 -13.36 -10.06 3.82
CA GLY A 373 -12.98 -8.65 3.86
C GLY A 373 -11.96 -8.28 2.76
N ALA A 374 -10.93 -9.13 2.57
CA ALA A 374 -9.95 -8.92 1.50
C ALA A 374 -10.60 -8.93 0.11
N VAL A 375 -11.53 -9.86 -0.15
CA VAL A 375 -12.27 -9.94 -1.43
C VAL A 375 -13.16 -8.72 -1.64
N VAL A 376 -13.90 -8.30 -0.63
CA VAL A 376 -14.83 -7.16 -0.73
C VAL A 376 -14.08 -5.86 -0.97
N ILE A 377 -13.01 -5.60 -0.20
CA ILE A 377 -12.20 -4.39 -0.38
C ILE A 377 -11.46 -4.42 -1.73
N GLY A 378 -10.92 -5.56 -2.13
CA GLY A 378 -10.28 -5.74 -3.43
C GLY A 378 -11.25 -5.52 -4.60
N ALA A 379 -12.47 -6.03 -4.50
CA ALA A 379 -13.53 -5.81 -5.51
C ALA A 379 -13.95 -4.34 -5.59
N TRP A 380 -14.07 -3.66 -4.44
CA TRP A 380 -14.32 -2.22 -4.38
C TRP A 380 -13.21 -1.44 -5.09
N ALA A 381 -11.96 -1.67 -4.72
CA ALA A 381 -10.82 -0.97 -5.28
C ALA A 381 -10.69 -1.18 -6.80
N ALA A 382 -10.76 -2.44 -7.25
CA ALA A 382 -10.70 -2.77 -8.68
C ALA A 382 -11.90 -2.24 -9.47
N GLY A 383 -13.11 -2.36 -8.91
CA GLY A 383 -14.35 -1.89 -9.55
C GLY A 383 -14.38 -0.38 -9.70
N MET A 384 -14.07 0.36 -8.65
CA MET A 384 -13.99 1.83 -8.69
C MET A 384 -12.86 2.32 -9.57
N GLY A 385 -11.68 1.67 -9.50
CA GLY A 385 -10.57 1.93 -10.41
C GLY A 385 -10.97 1.74 -11.87
N PHE A 386 -11.69 0.66 -12.18
CA PHE A 386 -12.19 0.40 -13.55
C PHE A 386 -13.14 1.52 -14.03
N ILE A 387 -14.11 1.91 -13.21
CA ILE A 387 -15.07 2.97 -13.55
C ILE A 387 -14.33 4.29 -13.83
N ILE A 388 -13.43 4.68 -12.92
CA ILE A 388 -12.69 5.94 -13.03
C ILE A 388 -11.78 5.94 -14.26
N PHE A 389 -10.92 4.93 -14.41
CA PHE A 389 -9.98 4.89 -15.54
C PHE A 389 -10.68 4.77 -16.88
N LYS A 390 -11.75 3.96 -17.00
CA LYS A 390 -12.53 3.91 -18.25
C LYS A 390 -13.21 5.22 -18.57
N THR A 391 -13.72 5.92 -17.57
CA THR A 391 -14.34 7.24 -17.75
C THR A 391 -13.31 8.27 -18.21
N LEU A 392 -12.16 8.35 -17.52
CA LEU A 392 -11.09 9.27 -17.89
C LEU A 392 -10.50 8.98 -19.26
N ASP A 393 -10.31 7.70 -19.59
CA ASP A 393 -9.83 7.29 -20.91
C ASP A 393 -10.78 7.69 -22.03
N LYS A 394 -12.09 7.55 -21.80
CA LYS A 394 -13.12 7.93 -22.78
C LYS A 394 -13.23 9.44 -22.98
N ILE A 395 -13.03 10.24 -21.91
CA ILE A 395 -13.24 11.70 -21.96
C ILE A 395 -12.00 12.42 -22.48
N HIS A 396 -10.82 12.08 -22.00
CA HIS A 396 -9.56 12.80 -22.27
C HIS A 396 -8.44 11.91 -22.80
N GLY A 397 -8.61 10.59 -22.74
CA GLY A 397 -7.54 9.62 -22.96
C GLY A 397 -6.49 9.67 -21.85
N LEU A 398 -6.15 8.52 -21.32
CA LEU A 398 -5.16 8.39 -20.21
C LEU A 398 -3.72 8.53 -20.70
N ARG A 399 -3.45 8.04 -21.92
CA ARG A 399 -2.11 7.87 -22.46
C ARG A 399 -1.61 9.10 -23.18
N VAL A 400 -0.33 9.40 -23.05
CA VAL A 400 0.36 10.41 -23.85
C VAL A 400 0.44 9.99 -25.32
N PRO A 401 0.56 10.93 -26.28
CA PRO A 401 0.86 10.60 -27.68
C PRO A 401 2.15 9.77 -27.83
N GLN A 402 2.20 8.90 -28.84
CA GLN A 402 3.32 8.00 -29.10
C GLN A 402 4.67 8.72 -29.10
N ARG A 403 4.76 9.86 -29.77
CA ARG A 403 6.00 10.67 -29.82
C ARG A 403 6.51 11.05 -28.43
N ILE A 404 5.62 11.48 -27.54
CA ILE A 404 5.98 11.88 -26.17
C ILE A 404 6.48 10.66 -25.37
N GLU A 405 5.84 9.51 -25.53
CA GLU A 405 6.30 8.28 -24.87
C GLU A 405 7.68 7.83 -25.38
N GLU A 406 7.95 7.99 -26.70
CA GLU A 406 9.23 7.64 -27.30
C GLU A 406 10.35 8.61 -26.90
N GLU A 407 10.08 9.91 -26.84
CA GLU A 407 11.07 10.94 -26.51
C GLU A 407 11.24 11.12 -24.99
N GLY A 408 10.19 10.90 -24.19
CA GLY A 408 10.18 10.99 -22.72
C GLY A 408 9.23 12.08 -22.22
N LEU A 409 8.65 11.82 -21.03
CA LEU A 409 7.64 12.69 -20.43
C LEU A 409 8.23 13.94 -19.77
N ASP A 410 9.49 13.90 -19.33
CA ASP A 410 10.10 14.98 -18.57
C ASP A 410 10.06 16.33 -19.30
N ILE A 411 10.49 16.35 -20.53
CA ILE A 411 10.52 17.56 -21.35
C ILE A 411 9.13 18.04 -21.74
N TYR A 412 8.24 17.09 -22.12
CA TYR A 412 6.92 17.47 -22.64
C TYR A 412 5.89 17.81 -21.57
N GLU A 413 5.92 17.12 -20.45
CA GLU A 413 4.95 17.33 -19.37
C GLU A 413 5.44 18.38 -18.34
N HIS A 414 6.78 18.58 -18.21
CA HIS A 414 7.36 19.43 -17.17
C HIS A 414 8.32 20.50 -17.70
N GLY A 415 8.83 20.37 -18.93
CA GLY A 415 9.79 21.32 -19.50
C GLY A 415 11.21 21.21 -18.92
N GLU A 416 11.49 20.16 -18.15
CA GLU A 416 12.73 19.97 -17.41
C GLU A 416 13.30 18.58 -17.66
N GLY A 417 14.63 18.46 -17.80
CA GLY A 417 15.35 17.20 -17.80
C GLY A 417 16.00 16.97 -16.44
N THR A 418 15.92 15.76 -15.92
CA THR A 418 16.51 15.41 -14.60
C THR A 418 18.00 15.21 -14.67
N TYR A 419 18.53 14.80 -15.81
CA TYR A 419 19.95 14.54 -16.02
C TYR A 419 20.47 15.46 -17.15
N ASN A 420 21.60 16.12 -16.87
CA ASN A 420 22.36 16.87 -17.87
C ASN A 420 23.22 15.88 -18.67
N ASN A 421 22.74 15.44 -19.82
CA ASN A 421 23.48 14.62 -20.78
C ASN A 421 24.04 15.49 -21.89
#